data_1a62eeca7d3e4585e7d0248fd2510748
#
_entry.id   1a62eeca7d3e4585e7d0248fd2510748
#
_cell.length_a   1.000
_cell.length_b   1.000
_cell.length_c   1.000
_cell.angle_alpha   90.00
_cell.angle_beta   90.00
_cell.angle_gamma   90.00
#
_symmetry.space_group_name_H-M   'P 1'
#
loop_
_entity.id
_entity.type
_entity.pdbx_description
1 polymer ?
#
loop_
_entity_poly.entity_id
_entity_poly.type
_entity_poly.pdbx_seq_one_letter_code
_entity_poly.pdbx_strand_id
1 'polypeptide(L)'
;MKVIGITGGIGSGKSLVADIMIKKHNAYLINSDTIAREQMKPGGASYKGVVDYFGEGILSGDGTIDKEKLSAIVFSDREKLLKLNSLTHPNVLKEVQKIIEEKRRSKTVPYCIIETALMIESGYDFVCDEVWYVHTPECERRKRLKQYRGYSDEQIDAIIRNQSREEDFFKRFDKVIYNDDGIWRLDEQIDKLLDKTTQISDTQ
;
A
#
# COMPACT_ATOMS: atom_id res chain seq x y z
N MET A 1 -11.96 -15.74 -5.97
CA MET A 1 -11.59 -14.46 -5.35
C MET A 1 -10.29 -13.99 -5.99
N LYS A 2 -10.27 -12.75 -6.46
CA LYS A 2 -9.08 -12.14 -7.08
C LYS A 2 -8.40 -11.19 -6.10
N VAL A 3 -7.06 -11.18 -6.09
CA VAL A 3 -6.25 -10.26 -5.27
C VAL A 3 -5.71 -9.16 -6.17
N ILE A 4 -6.06 -7.91 -5.88
CA ILE A 4 -5.69 -6.75 -6.69
C ILE A 4 -4.81 -5.83 -5.85
N GLY A 5 -3.58 -5.60 -6.31
CA GLY A 5 -2.71 -4.57 -5.78
C GLY A 5 -3.09 -3.21 -6.35
N ILE A 6 -3.27 -2.19 -5.51
CA ILE A 6 -3.51 -0.82 -5.93
C ILE A 6 -2.32 0.03 -5.51
N THR A 7 -1.58 0.56 -6.49
CA THR A 7 -0.39 1.37 -6.26
C THR A 7 -0.42 2.68 -7.06
N GLY A 8 0.54 3.55 -6.85
CA GLY A 8 0.65 4.84 -7.52
C GLY A 8 1.28 5.90 -6.61
N GLY A 9 1.65 7.04 -7.15
CA GLY A 9 2.30 8.13 -6.42
C GLY A 9 1.45 8.67 -5.25
N ILE A 10 2.10 9.36 -4.32
CA ILE A 10 1.38 10.07 -3.25
C ILE A 10 0.43 11.09 -3.89
N GLY A 11 -0.81 11.17 -3.38
CA GLY A 11 -1.83 12.07 -3.91
C GLY A 11 -2.52 11.60 -5.20
N SER A 12 -2.20 10.40 -5.73
CA SER A 12 -2.83 9.88 -6.95
C SER A 12 -4.29 9.43 -6.78
N GLY A 13 -4.75 9.19 -5.55
CA GLY A 13 -6.13 8.76 -5.28
C GLY A 13 -6.31 7.25 -5.17
N LYS A 14 -5.28 6.51 -4.82
CA LYS A 14 -5.36 5.05 -4.53
C LYS A 14 -6.50 4.69 -3.59
N SER A 15 -6.60 5.41 -2.48
CA SER A 15 -7.64 5.16 -1.47
C SER A 15 -9.05 5.40 -2.02
N LEU A 16 -9.21 6.33 -2.98
CA LEU A 16 -10.49 6.53 -3.65
C LEU A 16 -10.88 5.33 -4.52
N VAL A 17 -9.92 4.77 -5.27
CA VAL A 17 -10.12 3.55 -6.06
C VAL A 17 -10.44 2.37 -5.14
N ALA A 18 -9.71 2.22 -4.02
CA ALA A 18 -9.99 1.19 -3.03
C ALA A 18 -11.39 1.34 -2.42
N ASP A 19 -11.82 2.57 -2.08
CA ASP A 19 -13.16 2.86 -1.56
C ASP A 19 -14.27 2.49 -2.53
N ILE A 20 -14.09 2.76 -3.84
CA ILE A 20 -15.05 2.36 -4.88
C ILE A 20 -15.14 0.83 -4.91
N MET A 21 -14.02 0.14 -4.93
CA MET A 21 -13.97 -1.32 -4.94
C MET A 21 -14.66 -1.93 -3.72
N ILE A 22 -14.49 -1.34 -2.53
CA ILE A 22 -15.16 -1.79 -1.31
C ILE A 22 -16.67 -1.59 -1.42
N LYS A 23 -17.10 -0.38 -1.77
CA LYS A 23 -18.52 0.03 -1.71
C LYS A 23 -19.36 -0.58 -2.82
N LYS A 24 -18.81 -0.71 -4.04
CA LYS A 24 -19.57 -1.15 -5.23
C LYS A 24 -19.30 -2.59 -5.62
N HIS A 25 -18.10 -3.11 -5.35
CA HIS A 25 -17.70 -4.45 -5.81
C HIS A 25 -17.44 -5.42 -4.67
N ASN A 26 -17.88 -5.08 -3.43
CA ASN A 26 -17.74 -5.94 -2.25
C ASN A 26 -16.31 -6.47 -2.03
N ALA A 27 -15.32 -5.60 -2.24
CA ALA A 27 -13.93 -5.94 -2.03
C ALA A 27 -13.54 -5.85 -0.54
N TYR A 28 -12.61 -6.69 -0.11
CA TYR A 28 -11.99 -6.63 1.21
C TYR A 28 -10.64 -5.93 1.14
N LEU A 29 -10.45 -4.86 1.92
CA LEU A 29 -9.18 -4.15 1.99
C LEU A 29 -8.26 -4.79 3.03
N ILE A 30 -7.08 -5.19 2.60
CA ILE A 30 -5.97 -5.60 3.46
C ILE A 30 -5.10 -4.36 3.72
N ASN A 31 -5.16 -3.86 4.95
CA ASN A 31 -4.40 -2.68 5.36
C ASN A 31 -3.04 -3.08 5.91
N SER A 32 -2.02 -3.08 5.06
CA SER A 32 -0.65 -3.45 5.42
C SER A 32 -0.01 -2.56 6.47
N ASP A 33 -0.37 -1.26 6.52
CA ASP A 33 0.13 -0.33 7.53
C ASP A 33 -0.42 -0.67 8.93
N THR A 34 -1.68 -1.11 8.99
CA THR A 34 -2.27 -1.57 10.25
C THR A 34 -1.62 -2.87 10.71
N ILE A 35 -1.41 -3.82 9.79
CA ILE A 35 -0.71 -5.07 10.08
C ILE A 35 0.71 -4.77 10.61
N ALA A 36 1.46 -3.90 9.93
CA ALA A 36 2.80 -3.50 10.37
C ALA A 36 2.81 -2.94 11.79
N ARG A 37 1.83 -2.08 12.12
CA ARG A 37 1.70 -1.54 13.48
C ARG A 37 1.40 -2.61 14.52
N GLU A 38 0.49 -3.53 14.24
CA GLU A 38 0.19 -4.64 15.15
C GLU A 38 1.40 -5.55 15.35
N GLN A 39 2.15 -5.85 14.28
CA GLN A 39 3.37 -6.65 14.33
C GLN A 39 4.50 -6.02 15.16
N MET A 40 4.49 -4.69 15.32
CA MET A 40 5.45 -3.93 16.12
C MET A 40 5.01 -3.68 17.57
N LYS A 41 3.83 -4.16 17.99
CA LYS A 41 3.42 -4.13 19.42
C LYS A 41 4.16 -5.20 20.22
N PRO A 42 4.30 -5.05 21.56
CA PRO A 42 4.83 -6.09 22.42
C PRO A 42 4.18 -7.46 22.15
N GLY A 43 5.01 -8.47 21.87
CA GLY A 43 4.55 -9.80 21.46
C GLY A 43 4.28 -9.98 19.97
N GLY A 44 4.27 -8.91 19.17
CA GLY A 44 4.18 -8.99 17.71
C GLY A 44 5.46 -9.54 17.07
N ALA A 45 5.33 -10.13 15.88
CA ALA A 45 6.42 -10.86 15.22
C ALA A 45 7.64 -9.98 14.85
N SER A 46 7.43 -8.67 14.65
CA SER A 46 8.51 -7.74 14.32
C SER A 46 9.09 -7.02 15.56
N TYR A 47 8.36 -7.02 16.68
CA TYR A 47 8.71 -6.24 17.88
C TYR A 47 10.13 -6.53 18.37
N LYS A 48 10.41 -7.80 18.66
CA LYS A 48 11.71 -8.19 19.21
C LYS A 48 12.86 -7.80 18.28
N GLY A 49 12.79 -8.12 16.99
CA GLY A 49 13.84 -7.81 16.03
C GLY A 49 14.09 -6.29 15.88
N VAL A 50 13.04 -5.48 15.97
CA VAL A 50 13.15 -4.01 15.91
C VAL A 50 13.80 -3.49 17.19
N VAL A 51 13.37 -3.92 18.37
CA VAL A 51 13.96 -3.50 19.65
C VAL A 51 15.41 -3.96 19.78
N ASP A 52 15.72 -5.21 19.41
CA ASP A 52 17.10 -5.73 19.45
C ASP A 52 18.07 -4.90 18.59
N TYR A 53 17.59 -4.37 17.44
CA TYR A 53 18.44 -3.60 16.53
C TYR A 53 18.53 -2.11 16.88
N PHE A 54 17.40 -1.47 17.22
CA PHE A 54 17.35 -0.02 17.48
C PHE A 54 17.60 0.33 18.94
N GLY A 55 17.61 -0.66 19.83
CA GLY A 55 17.81 -0.49 21.27
C GLY A 55 16.54 -0.03 22.01
N GLU A 56 16.58 -0.13 23.33
CA GLU A 56 15.46 0.24 24.20
C GLU A 56 15.14 1.75 24.18
N GLY A 57 16.04 2.58 23.68
CA GLY A 57 15.84 4.01 23.52
C GLY A 57 14.62 4.40 22.66
N ILE A 58 14.15 3.49 21.80
CA ILE A 58 12.95 3.70 20.99
C ILE A 58 11.66 3.37 21.73
N LEU A 59 11.73 2.89 22.98
CA LEU A 59 10.55 2.51 23.74
C LEU A 59 9.93 3.68 24.51
N SER A 60 8.62 3.60 24.67
CA SER A 60 7.86 4.36 25.65
C SER A 60 7.92 3.69 27.04
N GLY A 61 7.45 4.38 28.09
CA GLY A 61 7.50 3.86 29.46
C GLY A 61 6.66 2.61 29.71
N ASP A 62 5.74 2.29 28.82
CA ASP A 62 4.90 1.09 28.83
C ASP A 62 5.48 -0.09 28.02
N GLY A 63 6.70 0.08 27.49
CA GLY A 63 7.37 -0.93 26.66
C GLY A 63 6.91 -0.99 25.20
N THR A 64 6.00 -0.12 24.75
CA THR A 64 5.65 -0.03 23.33
C THR A 64 6.69 0.76 22.55
N ILE A 65 6.80 0.49 21.24
CA ILE A 65 7.67 1.28 20.35
C ILE A 65 7.06 2.68 20.17
N ASP A 66 7.82 3.70 20.54
CA ASP A 66 7.51 5.10 20.32
C ASP A 66 7.70 5.45 18.84
N LYS A 67 6.60 5.73 18.16
CA LYS A 67 6.61 6.02 16.73
C LYS A 67 7.44 7.26 16.38
N GLU A 68 7.44 8.28 17.22
CA GLU A 68 8.16 9.53 16.95
C GLU A 68 9.66 9.32 17.07
N LYS A 69 10.11 8.63 18.13
CA LYS A 69 11.51 8.29 18.32
C LYS A 69 12.05 7.40 17.19
N LEU A 70 11.32 6.34 16.82
CA LEU A 70 11.73 5.45 15.74
C LEU A 70 11.75 6.21 14.40
N SER A 71 10.73 7.00 14.11
CA SER A 71 10.65 7.81 12.90
C SER A 71 11.81 8.81 12.79
N ALA A 72 12.16 9.52 13.88
CA ALA A 72 13.29 10.43 13.89
C ALA A 72 14.61 9.75 13.50
N ILE A 73 14.80 8.51 13.93
CA ILE A 73 16.00 7.72 13.59
C ILE A 73 16.01 7.31 12.11
N VAL A 74 14.89 6.76 11.61
CA VAL A 74 14.88 6.18 10.26
C VAL A 74 14.71 7.21 9.15
N PHE A 75 14.10 8.37 9.41
CA PHE A 75 14.00 9.44 8.41
C PHE A 75 15.33 10.14 8.16
N SER A 76 16.25 10.14 9.14
CA SER A 76 17.57 10.74 9.00
C SER A 76 18.63 9.79 8.43
N ASP A 77 18.33 8.49 8.34
CA ASP A 77 19.29 7.44 8.01
C ASP A 77 18.66 6.36 7.11
N ARG A 78 19.02 6.40 5.83
CA ARG A 78 18.48 5.45 4.82
C ARG A 78 18.84 3.99 5.13
N GLU A 79 20.01 3.72 5.69
CA GLU A 79 20.41 2.33 6.02
C GLU A 79 19.54 1.79 7.15
N LYS A 80 19.23 2.62 8.15
CA LYS A 80 18.34 2.26 9.25
C LYS A 80 16.90 2.07 8.76
N LEU A 81 16.43 2.89 7.81
CA LEU A 81 15.12 2.68 7.17
C LEU A 81 15.07 1.34 6.45
N LEU A 82 16.08 1.01 5.64
CA LEU A 82 16.16 -0.27 4.95
C LEU A 82 16.21 -1.45 5.94
N LYS A 83 16.93 -1.28 7.05
CA LYS A 83 16.99 -2.29 8.10
C LYS A 83 15.64 -2.49 8.78
N LEU A 84 14.93 -1.41 9.13
CA LEU A 84 13.56 -1.50 9.68
C LEU A 84 12.65 -2.26 8.71
N ASN A 85 12.67 -1.90 7.44
CA ASN A 85 11.89 -2.57 6.40
C ASN A 85 12.23 -4.08 6.31
N SER A 86 13.51 -4.44 6.36
CA SER A 86 13.93 -5.85 6.33
C SER A 86 13.47 -6.66 7.55
N LEU A 87 13.24 -6.02 8.70
CA LEU A 87 12.75 -6.64 9.92
C LEU A 87 11.21 -6.74 9.96
N THR A 88 10.51 -5.87 9.23
CA THR A 88 9.05 -5.76 9.29
C THR A 88 8.35 -6.36 8.08
N HIS A 89 8.81 -6.07 6.84
CA HIS A 89 8.12 -6.49 5.61
C HIS A 89 7.87 -8.00 5.51
N PRO A 90 8.82 -8.90 5.84
CA PRO A 90 8.57 -10.33 5.73
C PRO A 90 7.44 -10.82 6.65
N ASN A 91 7.34 -10.26 7.86
CA ASN A 91 6.28 -10.60 8.79
C ASN A 91 4.93 -10.09 8.36
N VAL A 92 4.88 -8.84 7.82
CA VAL A 92 3.65 -8.25 7.28
C VAL A 92 3.19 -9.04 6.06
N LEU A 93 4.09 -9.38 5.13
CA LEU A 93 3.76 -10.17 3.94
C LEU A 93 3.19 -11.54 4.30
N LYS A 94 3.76 -12.21 5.30
CA LYS A 94 3.26 -13.50 5.80
C LYS A 94 1.82 -13.37 6.34
N GLU A 95 1.52 -12.31 7.09
CA GLU A 95 0.16 -12.10 7.60
C GLU A 95 -0.81 -11.72 6.48
N VAL A 96 -0.38 -10.92 5.51
CA VAL A 96 -1.16 -10.62 4.29
C VAL A 96 -1.53 -11.91 3.55
N GLN A 97 -0.57 -12.82 3.33
CA GLN A 97 -0.81 -14.11 2.68
C GLN A 97 -1.83 -14.95 3.45
N LYS A 98 -1.72 -14.99 4.77
CA LYS A 98 -2.67 -15.70 5.63
C LYS A 98 -4.10 -15.14 5.49
N ILE A 99 -4.26 -13.83 5.52
CA ILE A 99 -5.57 -13.17 5.31
C ILE A 99 -6.13 -13.52 3.93
N ILE A 100 -5.31 -13.47 2.87
CA ILE A 100 -5.72 -13.85 1.51
C ILE A 100 -6.24 -15.30 1.49
N GLU A 101 -5.52 -16.24 2.09
CA GLU A 101 -5.92 -17.64 2.15
C GLU A 101 -7.22 -17.86 2.93
N GLU A 102 -7.40 -17.16 4.05
CA GLU A 102 -8.64 -17.20 4.83
C GLU A 102 -9.83 -16.69 4.01
N LYS A 103 -9.66 -15.58 3.27
CA LYS A 103 -10.70 -15.03 2.40
C LYS A 103 -10.99 -15.93 1.20
N ARG A 104 -9.97 -16.56 0.61
CA ARG A 104 -10.16 -17.56 -0.46
C ARG A 104 -10.96 -18.76 0.02
N ARG A 105 -10.68 -19.25 1.22
CA ARG A 105 -11.42 -20.39 1.82
C ARG A 105 -12.85 -20.04 2.18
N SER A 106 -13.08 -18.88 2.76
CA SER A 106 -14.41 -18.44 3.20
C SER A 106 -15.34 -18.06 2.02
N LYS A 107 -14.78 -17.70 0.86
CA LYS A 107 -15.52 -17.26 -0.34
C LYS A 107 -16.50 -16.10 -0.07
N THR A 108 -16.21 -15.28 0.95
CA THR A 108 -17.13 -14.20 1.40
C THR A 108 -17.07 -12.96 0.53
N VAL A 109 -15.97 -12.79 -0.21
CA VAL A 109 -15.75 -11.61 -1.06
C VAL A 109 -15.19 -12.02 -2.42
N PRO A 110 -15.56 -11.33 -3.53
CA PRO A 110 -15.02 -11.59 -4.85
C PRO A 110 -13.59 -11.06 -5.02
N TYR A 111 -13.23 -9.99 -4.30
CA TYR A 111 -11.94 -9.30 -4.41
C TYR A 111 -11.30 -9.07 -3.04
N CYS A 112 -9.96 -9.22 -2.97
CA CYS A 112 -9.13 -8.64 -1.93
C CYS A 112 -8.27 -7.54 -2.55
N ILE A 113 -8.10 -6.43 -1.83
CA ILE A 113 -7.29 -5.28 -2.27
C ILE A 113 -6.14 -5.10 -1.31
N ILE A 114 -4.95 -4.89 -1.85
CA ILE A 114 -3.78 -4.39 -1.11
C ILE A 114 -3.47 -3.00 -1.65
N GLU A 115 -3.69 -1.96 -0.83
CA GLU A 115 -3.38 -0.57 -1.19
C GLU A 115 -2.05 -0.16 -0.58
N THR A 116 -1.08 0.21 -1.40
CA THR A 116 0.22 0.71 -0.93
C THR A 116 0.93 1.51 -2.02
N ALA A 117 1.76 2.47 -1.59
CA ALA A 117 2.69 3.17 -2.50
C ALA A 117 3.99 2.38 -2.73
N LEU A 118 4.26 1.35 -1.91
CA LEU A 118 5.48 0.56 -1.91
C LEU A 118 5.21 -0.90 -2.37
N MET A 119 4.36 -1.06 -3.37
CA MET A 119 3.88 -2.37 -3.85
C MET A 119 5.04 -3.31 -4.18
N ILE A 120 6.00 -2.82 -4.95
CA ILE A 120 7.14 -3.59 -5.43
C ILE A 120 8.19 -3.77 -4.34
N GLU A 121 8.53 -2.67 -3.64
CA GLU A 121 9.56 -2.65 -2.60
C GLU A 121 9.23 -3.56 -1.42
N SER A 122 7.92 -3.75 -1.17
CA SER A 122 7.43 -4.64 -0.10
C SER A 122 7.12 -6.06 -0.59
N GLY A 123 7.25 -6.35 -1.89
CA GLY A 123 6.99 -7.67 -2.47
C GLY A 123 5.51 -8.05 -2.52
N TYR A 124 4.59 -7.08 -2.41
CA TYR A 124 3.15 -7.39 -2.48
C TYR A 124 2.70 -7.74 -3.89
N ASP A 125 3.43 -7.32 -4.93
CA ASP A 125 3.19 -7.71 -6.32
C ASP A 125 3.21 -9.24 -6.52
N PHE A 126 4.03 -9.98 -5.75
CA PHE A 126 4.09 -11.44 -5.82
C PHE A 126 2.86 -12.17 -5.26
N VAL A 127 2.03 -11.50 -4.49
CA VAL A 127 0.82 -12.10 -3.89
C VAL A 127 -0.47 -11.58 -4.54
N CYS A 128 -0.35 -10.65 -5.49
CA CYS A 128 -1.45 -10.12 -6.27
C CYS A 128 -1.65 -10.92 -7.55
N ASP A 129 -2.91 -11.14 -7.94
CA ASP A 129 -3.27 -11.69 -9.24
C ASP A 129 -3.17 -10.62 -10.34
N GLU A 130 -3.33 -9.34 -9.98
CA GLU A 130 -3.12 -8.15 -10.82
C GLU A 130 -2.63 -6.98 -9.97
N VAL A 131 -1.82 -6.10 -10.58
CA VAL A 131 -1.44 -4.80 -10.00
C VAL A 131 -1.98 -3.67 -10.86
N TRP A 132 -2.79 -2.79 -10.25
CA TRP A 132 -3.37 -1.61 -10.87
C TRP A 132 -2.61 -0.35 -10.44
N TYR A 133 -2.14 0.42 -11.40
CA TYR A 133 -1.47 1.68 -11.16
C TYR A 133 -2.45 2.85 -11.28
N VAL A 134 -2.59 3.64 -10.22
CA VAL A 134 -3.41 4.86 -10.23
C VAL A 134 -2.54 6.03 -10.64
N HIS A 135 -2.71 6.46 -11.89
CA HIS A 135 -2.02 7.61 -12.46
C HIS A 135 -2.77 8.91 -12.19
N THR A 136 -2.03 9.93 -11.80
CA THR A 136 -2.48 11.34 -11.74
C THR A 136 -1.26 12.21 -12.03
N PRO A 137 -1.35 13.20 -12.93
CA PRO A 137 -0.25 14.11 -13.21
C PRO A 137 0.31 14.73 -11.94
N GLU A 138 1.64 14.88 -11.86
CA GLU A 138 2.31 15.38 -10.64
C GLU A 138 1.78 16.74 -10.21
N CYS A 139 1.50 17.65 -11.14
CA CYS A 139 0.94 18.96 -10.84
C CYS A 139 -0.41 18.87 -10.08
N GLU A 140 -1.28 17.93 -10.44
CA GLU A 140 -2.54 17.70 -9.74
C GLU A 140 -2.33 17.01 -8.39
N ARG A 141 -1.40 16.05 -8.29
CA ARG A 141 -1.03 15.42 -7.01
C ARG A 141 -0.52 16.47 -6.02
N ARG A 142 0.34 17.40 -6.47
CA ARG A 142 0.85 18.52 -5.64
C ARG A 142 -0.27 19.42 -5.14
N LYS A 143 -1.21 19.82 -6.01
CA LYS A 143 -2.38 20.60 -5.60
C LYS A 143 -3.20 19.90 -4.52
N ARG A 144 -3.51 18.61 -4.73
CA ARG A 144 -4.26 17.80 -3.76
C ARG A 144 -3.54 17.68 -2.41
N LEU A 145 -2.23 17.48 -2.41
CA LEU A 145 -1.43 17.36 -1.18
C LEU A 145 -1.41 18.67 -0.39
N LYS A 146 -1.26 19.81 -1.08
CA LYS A 146 -1.36 21.13 -0.43
C LYS A 146 -2.74 21.38 0.14
N GLN A 147 -3.78 21.15 -0.66
CA GLN A 147 -5.15 21.48 -0.30
C GLN A 147 -5.72 20.59 0.81
N TYR A 148 -5.48 19.27 0.75
CA TYR A 148 -6.13 18.32 1.64
C TYR A 148 -5.25 17.82 2.78
N ARG A 149 -3.92 17.98 2.69
CA ARG A 149 -2.97 17.54 3.71
C ARG A 149 -2.11 18.65 4.28
N GLY A 150 -2.19 19.86 3.73
CA GLY A 150 -1.41 21.01 4.19
C GLY A 150 0.11 20.87 4.01
N TYR A 151 0.56 20.01 3.09
CA TYR A 151 2.00 19.79 2.88
C TYR A 151 2.65 20.98 2.19
N SER A 152 3.87 21.32 2.61
CA SER A 152 4.72 22.30 1.93
C SER A 152 5.35 21.70 0.65
N ASP A 153 5.88 22.56 -0.23
CA ASP A 153 6.59 22.10 -1.43
C ASP A 153 7.79 21.23 -1.08
N GLU A 154 8.55 21.59 -0.05
CA GLU A 154 9.72 20.85 0.42
C GLU A 154 9.33 19.45 0.91
N GLN A 155 8.23 19.33 1.63
CA GLN A 155 7.71 18.03 2.09
C GLN A 155 7.27 17.17 0.91
N ILE A 156 6.57 17.75 -0.06
CA ILE A 156 6.12 17.05 -1.27
C ILE A 156 7.33 16.57 -2.08
N ASP A 157 8.33 17.43 -2.29
CA ASP A 157 9.55 17.09 -3.01
C ASP A 157 10.35 15.98 -2.33
N ALA A 158 10.44 16.00 -1.00
CA ALA A 158 11.11 14.96 -0.24
C ALA A 158 10.41 13.59 -0.41
N ILE A 159 9.07 13.57 -0.40
CA ILE A 159 8.30 12.34 -0.58
C ILE A 159 8.43 11.82 -2.01
N ILE A 160 8.28 12.68 -3.02
CA ILE A 160 8.37 12.29 -4.43
C ILE A 160 9.78 11.75 -4.76
N ARG A 161 10.85 12.37 -4.25
CA ARG A 161 12.21 11.87 -4.44
C ARG A 161 12.47 10.50 -3.83
N ASN A 162 11.75 10.14 -2.77
CA ASN A 162 11.87 8.83 -2.12
C ASN A 162 10.95 7.76 -2.75
N GLN A 163 10.02 8.15 -3.63
CA GLN A 163 9.24 7.20 -4.41
C GLN A 163 10.03 6.79 -5.65
N SER A 164 9.98 5.52 -5.97
CA SER A 164 10.54 5.00 -7.20
C SER A 164 9.89 5.67 -8.41
N ARG A 165 10.66 5.90 -9.46
CA ARG A 165 10.15 6.58 -10.67
C ARG A 165 9.08 5.73 -11.33
N GLU A 166 8.00 6.36 -11.77
CA GLU A 166 6.92 5.68 -12.50
C GLU A 166 7.44 4.84 -13.67
N GLU A 167 8.43 5.36 -14.40
CA GLU A 167 9.05 4.73 -15.57
C GLU A 167 9.71 3.39 -15.26
N ASP A 168 10.23 3.21 -14.04
CA ASP A 168 10.89 1.98 -13.61
C ASP A 168 9.88 0.84 -13.38
N PHE A 169 8.60 1.17 -13.22
CA PHE A 169 7.55 0.24 -12.85
C PHE A 169 6.48 0.01 -13.91
N PHE A 170 6.37 0.82 -14.97
CA PHE A 170 5.34 0.69 -16.00
C PHE A 170 5.24 -0.73 -16.59
N LYS A 171 6.34 -1.46 -16.64
CA LYS A 171 6.39 -2.86 -17.13
C LYS A 171 5.85 -3.89 -16.11
N ARG A 172 5.61 -3.47 -14.87
CA ARG A 172 5.16 -4.35 -13.78
C ARG A 172 3.69 -4.17 -13.42
N PHE A 173 2.99 -3.23 -14.08
CA PHE A 173 1.58 -3.00 -13.83
C PHE A 173 0.74 -3.62 -14.92
N ASP A 174 -0.27 -4.37 -14.51
CA ASP A 174 -1.19 -5.02 -15.46
C ASP A 174 -2.19 -4.02 -16.04
N LYS A 175 -2.55 -3.02 -15.25
CA LYS A 175 -3.59 -2.03 -15.58
C LYS A 175 -3.23 -0.64 -15.07
N VAL A 176 -3.65 0.39 -15.80
CA VAL A 176 -3.53 1.80 -15.39
C VAL A 176 -4.92 2.41 -15.27
N ILE A 177 -5.17 3.08 -14.14
CA ILE A 177 -6.38 3.86 -13.87
C ILE A 177 -6.00 5.34 -13.86
N TYR A 178 -6.63 6.15 -14.69
CA TYR A 178 -6.40 7.59 -14.76
C TYR A 178 -7.36 8.34 -13.85
N ASN A 179 -6.82 9.08 -12.88
CA ASN A 179 -7.58 9.87 -11.91
C ASN A 179 -7.30 11.38 -12.07
N ASP A 180 -7.61 11.89 -13.23
CA ASP A 180 -7.45 13.30 -13.65
C ASP A 180 -8.79 14.01 -13.91
N ASP A 181 -9.87 13.29 -14.19
CA ASP A 181 -11.12 13.82 -14.70
C ASP A 181 -12.38 13.61 -13.82
N GLY A 182 -12.21 13.29 -12.52
CA GLY A 182 -13.32 13.15 -11.57
C GLY A 182 -13.78 11.72 -11.28
N ILE A 183 -14.55 11.59 -10.20
CA ILE A 183 -14.92 10.28 -9.59
C ILE A 183 -15.73 9.39 -10.55
N TRP A 184 -16.61 9.96 -11.36
CA TRP A 184 -17.48 9.18 -12.27
C TRP A 184 -16.67 8.41 -13.33
N ARG A 185 -15.54 8.96 -13.80
CA ARG A 185 -14.64 8.25 -14.72
C ARG A 185 -13.87 7.11 -14.06
N LEU A 186 -13.62 7.19 -12.75
CA LEU A 186 -13.00 6.09 -12.01
C LEU A 186 -13.92 4.87 -11.95
N ASP A 187 -15.20 5.09 -11.65
CA ASP A 187 -16.21 4.03 -11.64
C ASP A 187 -16.23 3.27 -12.97
N GLU A 188 -16.39 3.99 -14.08
CA GLU A 188 -16.43 3.39 -15.42
C GLU A 188 -15.14 2.64 -15.77
N GLN A 189 -13.98 3.18 -15.37
CA GLN A 189 -12.70 2.50 -15.61
C GLN A 189 -12.61 1.19 -14.82
N ILE A 190 -13.01 1.22 -13.53
CA ILE A 190 -13.01 0.04 -12.67
C ILE A 190 -13.95 -1.01 -13.22
N ASP A 191 -15.20 -0.65 -13.58
CA ASP A 191 -16.17 -1.58 -14.17
C ASP A 191 -15.61 -2.25 -15.41
N LYS A 192 -15.04 -1.49 -16.35
CA LYS A 192 -14.41 -2.02 -17.57
C LYS A 192 -13.22 -2.94 -17.29
N LEU A 193 -12.46 -2.69 -16.24
CA LEU A 193 -11.34 -3.55 -15.87
C LEU A 193 -11.80 -4.88 -15.27
N LEU A 194 -12.91 -4.87 -14.52
CA LEU A 194 -13.50 -6.05 -13.92
C LEU A 194 -14.24 -6.90 -14.95
N ASP A 195 -15.02 -6.29 -15.86
CA ASP A 195 -15.77 -6.99 -16.91
C ASP A 195 -14.88 -7.77 -17.88
N LYS A 196 -13.76 -7.19 -18.29
CA LYS A 196 -12.77 -7.86 -19.15
C LYS A 196 -12.17 -9.11 -18.52
N THR A 197 -12.23 -9.22 -17.22
CA THR A 197 -11.68 -10.37 -16.48
C THR A 197 -12.67 -11.53 -16.44
N THR A 198 -13.97 -11.26 -16.49
CA THR A 198 -15.02 -12.29 -16.48
C THR A 198 -15.07 -13.05 -17.82
N GLN A 199 -14.73 -12.41 -18.95
CA GLN A 199 -14.76 -13.03 -20.27
C GLN A 199 -13.60 -14.02 -20.56
N ILE A 200 -12.52 -14.00 -19.79
CA ILE A 200 -11.37 -14.91 -19.97
C ILE A 200 -11.56 -16.23 -19.23
N SER A 201 -12.40 -16.29 -18.20
CA SER A 201 -12.66 -17.49 -17.40
C SER A 201 -13.72 -18.45 -18.02
N ASP A 202 -14.48 -18.00 -19.02
CA ASP A 202 -15.52 -18.81 -19.68
C ASP A 202 -15.05 -19.53 -20.95
N THR A 203 -13.74 -19.51 -21.26
CA THR A 203 -13.18 -20.10 -22.49
C THR A 203 -12.13 -21.20 -22.23
N GLN A 204 -12.23 -21.90 -21.11
CA GLN A 204 -11.43 -23.13 -20.86
C GLN A 204 -12.31 -24.30 -20.46
#